data_3e21a4c1c634747a66e7c9fb50ac4d17
#
_entry.id   3e21a4c1c634747a66e7c9fb50ac4d17
#
_cell.length_a   1.000
_cell.length_b   1.000
_cell.length_c   1.000
_cell.angle_alpha   90.00
_cell.angle_beta   90.00
_cell.angle_gamma   90.00
#
_symmetry.space_group_name_H-M   'P 1'
#
loop_
_entity.id
_entity.type
_entity.pdbx_description
1 polymer ?
#
loop_
_entity_poly.entity_id
_entity_poly.type
_entity_poly.pdbx_seq_one_letter_code
_entity_poly.pdbx_strand_id
1 'polypeptide(L)'
;MNIKLSDYFDYKRLLRFALPSIIMMIFTSIYCIVDGFFVSNYAGKTAFAAVNLIMPLLLVLGCVGFMFGTGGGALIAKTMGERKADKANEIFTLIITVSALCGVVLAVLGFFLLRPVAEFMGADGELLEQSIIYGRIILIALPFYILQFEFQCLFATAEKPKLGLYVTVASGVANMILDALLVGVIPLGVTGAAAATAISEFIGGVVPLVYFARKNDSRLRLVKFKFDVKALLKTCTNGSSEFMSNVSMSIVSMLYNMQLMKYAGADGVAAYGVLMYVSMIFQAIFIGFAVGTAPIVGFNFGAQNTAELKGLLSKSLRIIGVCAVFMFAAGELFASPLGKLFVGYDDELLEMTVHAFSIFSFSFLFSGFSIYGSSFFTALNDGLTSAMISFLRTLVFQLAAVLLFPLIWELDGIWLSIVGAEVMSITATVLFLIGKRKRYGY
;
A
#
# COMPACT_ATOMS: atom_id res chain seq x y z
N MET A 1 -28.67 1.55 -2.63
CA MET A 1 -28.42 2.93 -3.13
C MET A 1 -26.98 3.02 -3.57
N ASN A 2 -26.72 3.35 -4.84
CA ASN A 2 -25.37 3.65 -5.31
C ASN A 2 -25.01 5.08 -4.90
N ILE A 3 -24.01 5.24 -4.04
CA ILE A 3 -23.49 6.55 -3.62
C ILE A 3 -22.63 7.09 -4.77
N LYS A 4 -22.90 8.32 -5.21
CA LYS A 4 -22.17 9.00 -6.29
C LYS A 4 -21.17 9.99 -5.70
N LEU A 5 -20.07 10.27 -6.42
CA LEU A 5 -19.08 11.26 -6.00
C LEU A 5 -19.65 12.68 -5.87
N SER A 6 -20.77 12.95 -6.58
CA SER A 6 -21.48 14.24 -6.55
C SER A 6 -22.46 14.40 -5.36
N ASP A 7 -22.67 13.34 -4.56
CA ASP A 7 -23.57 13.40 -3.43
C ASP A 7 -22.96 14.22 -2.27
N TYR A 8 -23.83 14.71 -1.38
CA TYR A 8 -23.38 15.28 -0.11
C TYR A 8 -22.95 14.14 0.83
N PHE A 9 -21.77 14.28 1.45
CA PHE A 9 -21.21 13.28 2.35
C PHE A 9 -21.31 13.68 3.82
N ASP A 10 -22.29 13.09 4.53
CA ASP A 10 -22.27 13.01 5.98
C ASP A 10 -21.31 11.90 6.46
N TYR A 11 -21.09 11.77 7.77
CA TYR A 11 -20.21 10.74 8.34
C TYR A 11 -20.61 9.32 7.91
N LYS A 12 -21.91 9.02 7.88
CA LYS A 12 -22.43 7.69 7.55
C LYS A 12 -22.20 7.33 6.07
N ARG A 13 -22.45 8.29 5.17
CA ARG A 13 -22.22 8.09 3.73
C ARG A 13 -20.73 7.98 3.41
N LEU A 14 -19.90 8.82 4.06
CA LEU A 14 -18.45 8.79 3.87
C LEU A 14 -17.86 7.43 4.29
N LEU A 15 -18.20 6.95 5.48
CA LEU A 15 -17.80 5.64 5.97
C LEU A 15 -18.35 4.50 5.09
N ARG A 16 -19.64 4.57 4.70
CA ARG A 16 -20.24 3.53 3.84
C ARG A 16 -19.57 3.44 2.45
N PHE A 17 -19.11 4.57 1.93
CA PHE A 17 -18.40 4.60 0.65
C PHE A 17 -16.95 4.09 0.78
N ALA A 18 -16.25 4.47 1.85
CA ALA A 18 -14.87 4.07 2.09
C ALA A 18 -14.72 2.62 2.62
N LEU A 19 -15.74 2.09 3.32
CA LEU A 19 -15.68 0.79 3.97
C LEU A 19 -15.26 -0.37 3.05
N PRO A 20 -15.76 -0.51 1.81
CA PRO A 20 -15.29 -1.56 0.91
C PRO A 20 -13.78 -1.45 0.61
N SER A 21 -13.25 -0.23 0.46
CA SER A 21 -11.81 -0.01 0.23
C SER A 21 -10.99 -0.35 1.48
N ILE A 22 -11.51 -0.04 2.68
CA ILE A 22 -10.86 -0.42 3.94
C ILE A 22 -10.78 -1.94 4.06
N ILE A 23 -11.92 -2.64 3.87
CA ILE A 23 -11.97 -4.10 3.95
C ILE A 23 -11.06 -4.73 2.89
N MET A 24 -11.03 -4.17 1.69
CA MET A 24 -10.14 -4.61 0.60
C MET A 24 -8.68 -4.55 1.02
N MET A 25 -8.21 -3.45 1.62
CA MET A 25 -6.82 -3.30 2.06
C MET A 25 -6.48 -4.22 3.24
N ILE A 26 -7.38 -4.38 4.20
CA ILE A 26 -7.21 -5.35 5.30
C ILE A 26 -7.11 -6.77 4.74
N PHE A 27 -8.00 -7.14 3.83
CA PHE A 27 -7.98 -8.47 3.23
C PHE A 27 -6.70 -8.73 2.43
N THR A 28 -6.21 -7.72 1.69
CA THR A 28 -4.91 -7.76 1.00
C THR A 28 -3.77 -8.06 1.99
N SER A 29 -3.74 -7.39 3.14
CA SER A 29 -2.75 -7.65 4.18
C SER A 29 -2.84 -9.07 4.74
N ILE A 30 -4.05 -9.57 4.95
CA ILE A 30 -4.26 -10.92 5.50
C ILE A 30 -3.80 -12.00 4.50
N TYR A 31 -4.18 -11.90 3.23
CA TYR A 31 -3.78 -12.94 2.29
C TYR A 31 -2.27 -12.96 2.03
N CYS A 32 -1.58 -11.81 2.07
CA CYS A 32 -0.12 -11.77 2.02
C CYS A 32 0.54 -12.52 3.19
N ILE A 33 -0.03 -12.43 4.40
CA ILE A 33 0.44 -13.18 5.57
C ILE A 33 0.20 -14.69 5.37
N VAL A 34 -0.95 -15.07 4.83
CA VAL A 34 -1.30 -16.49 4.55
C VAL A 34 -0.38 -17.08 3.49
N ASP A 35 -0.09 -16.36 2.41
CA ASP A 35 0.89 -16.76 1.39
C ASP A 35 2.26 -17.05 2.02
N GLY A 36 2.78 -16.11 2.82
CA GLY A 36 4.02 -16.29 3.56
C GLY A 36 4.00 -17.52 4.50
N PHE A 37 2.86 -17.81 5.13
CA PHE A 37 2.69 -19.00 5.96
C PHE A 37 2.82 -20.29 5.14
N PHE A 38 2.19 -20.39 3.97
CA PHE A 38 2.30 -21.58 3.13
C PHE A 38 3.73 -21.78 2.63
N VAL A 39 4.37 -20.71 2.16
CA VAL A 39 5.76 -20.78 1.67
C VAL A 39 6.71 -21.23 2.81
N SER A 40 6.57 -20.63 4.00
CA SER A 40 7.44 -20.93 5.14
C SER A 40 7.29 -22.37 5.62
N ASN A 41 6.07 -22.89 5.71
CA ASN A 41 5.81 -24.19 6.34
C ASN A 41 5.88 -25.37 5.36
N TYR A 42 5.61 -25.16 4.07
CA TYR A 42 5.46 -26.26 3.12
C TYR A 42 6.49 -26.21 1.96
N ALA A 43 7.00 -25.03 1.57
CA ALA A 43 8.00 -24.94 0.51
C ALA A 43 9.45 -25.11 1.02
N GLY A 44 9.66 -24.94 2.32
CA GLY A 44 10.97 -25.11 2.98
C GLY A 44 11.72 -23.79 3.19
N LYS A 45 12.78 -23.87 4.02
CA LYS A 45 13.55 -22.69 4.47
C LYS A 45 14.21 -21.93 3.31
N THR A 46 14.81 -22.63 2.35
CA THR A 46 15.48 -22.03 1.21
C THR A 46 14.50 -21.31 0.31
N ALA A 47 13.31 -21.90 0.05
CA ALA A 47 12.24 -21.28 -0.73
C ALA A 47 11.71 -20.01 -0.04
N PHE A 48 11.47 -20.05 1.26
CA PHE A 48 11.03 -18.89 2.02
C PHE A 48 12.07 -17.76 2.02
N ALA A 49 13.35 -18.12 2.19
CA ALA A 49 14.45 -17.16 2.08
C ALA A 49 14.54 -16.53 0.68
N ALA A 50 14.38 -17.36 -0.38
CA ALA A 50 14.41 -16.90 -1.76
C ALA A 50 13.28 -15.90 -2.08
N VAL A 51 12.06 -16.20 -1.63
CA VAL A 51 10.91 -15.30 -1.79
C VAL A 51 11.18 -13.98 -1.06
N ASN A 52 11.58 -14.02 0.21
CA ASN A 52 11.85 -12.80 0.99
C ASN A 52 13.00 -11.95 0.41
N LEU A 53 14.00 -12.60 -0.19
CA LEU A 53 15.12 -11.90 -0.81
C LEU A 53 14.68 -11.13 -2.05
N ILE A 54 13.86 -11.73 -2.93
CA ILE A 54 13.49 -11.11 -4.21
C ILE A 54 12.25 -10.22 -4.13
N MET A 55 11.39 -10.41 -3.10
CA MET A 55 10.14 -9.66 -2.92
C MET A 55 10.31 -8.13 -2.93
N PRO A 56 11.31 -7.52 -2.27
CA PRO A 56 11.47 -6.06 -2.32
C PRO A 56 11.63 -5.52 -3.74
N LEU A 57 12.35 -6.22 -4.61
CA LEU A 57 12.48 -5.84 -6.02
C LEU A 57 11.13 -5.89 -6.72
N LEU A 58 10.39 -6.99 -6.56
CA LEU A 58 9.09 -7.19 -7.20
C LEU A 58 8.04 -6.19 -6.70
N LEU A 59 8.04 -5.88 -5.41
CA LEU A 59 7.18 -4.85 -4.82
C LEU A 59 7.46 -3.47 -5.41
N VAL A 60 8.72 -3.08 -5.54
CA VAL A 60 9.09 -1.79 -6.16
C VAL A 60 8.61 -1.72 -7.61
N LEU A 61 8.72 -2.79 -8.38
CA LEU A 61 8.20 -2.86 -9.74
C LEU A 61 6.66 -2.78 -9.76
N GLY A 62 5.99 -3.49 -8.86
CA GLY A 62 4.53 -3.49 -8.73
C GLY A 62 3.94 -2.15 -8.26
N CYS A 63 4.69 -1.38 -7.46
CA CYS A 63 4.25 -0.07 -6.96
C CYS A 63 3.99 0.97 -8.06
N VAL A 64 4.46 0.73 -9.28
CA VAL A 64 4.07 1.52 -10.45
C VAL A 64 2.55 1.51 -10.63
N GLY A 65 1.87 0.40 -10.30
CA GLY A 65 0.41 0.30 -10.31
C GLY A 65 -0.26 1.24 -9.31
N PHE A 66 0.26 1.34 -8.09
CA PHE A 66 -0.24 2.32 -7.12
C PHE A 66 0.01 3.76 -7.57
N MET A 67 1.15 4.05 -8.16
CA MET A 67 1.45 5.37 -8.71
C MET A 67 0.42 5.78 -9.78
N PHE A 68 0.15 4.90 -10.74
CA PHE A 68 -0.85 5.16 -11.78
C PHE A 68 -2.27 5.20 -11.21
N GLY A 69 -2.60 4.30 -10.30
CA GLY A 69 -3.93 4.20 -9.68
C GLY A 69 -4.30 5.41 -8.84
N THR A 70 -3.45 5.83 -7.91
CA THR A 70 -3.72 6.98 -7.04
C THR A 70 -3.60 8.29 -7.79
N GLY A 71 -2.49 8.48 -8.54
CA GLY A 71 -2.26 9.70 -9.29
C GLY A 71 -3.25 9.91 -10.44
N GLY A 72 -3.55 8.84 -11.17
CA GLY A 72 -4.56 8.83 -12.24
C GLY A 72 -5.97 8.98 -11.69
N GLY A 73 -6.31 8.27 -10.62
CA GLY A 73 -7.60 8.38 -9.93
C GLY A 73 -7.91 9.82 -9.50
N ALA A 74 -6.91 10.51 -8.95
CA ALA A 74 -7.02 11.92 -8.59
C ALA A 74 -7.31 12.83 -9.80
N LEU A 75 -6.58 12.62 -10.91
CA LEU A 75 -6.77 13.40 -12.13
C LEU A 75 -8.13 13.12 -12.78
N ILE A 76 -8.54 11.85 -12.85
CA ILE A 76 -9.84 11.42 -13.37
C ILE A 76 -10.98 12.01 -12.54
N ALA A 77 -10.92 11.88 -11.21
CA ALA A 77 -11.95 12.39 -10.31
C ALA A 77 -12.13 13.90 -10.43
N LYS A 78 -11.02 14.66 -10.49
CA LYS A 78 -11.04 16.09 -10.76
C LYS A 78 -11.69 16.40 -12.09
N THR A 79 -11.30 15.71 -13.18
CA THR A 79 -11.82 15.93 -14.54
C THR A 79 -13.32 15.62 -14.61
N MET A 80 -13.80 14.62 -13.86
CA MET A 80 -15.23 14.34 -13.71
C MET A 80 -15.95 15.47 -12.95
N GLY A 81 -15.33 16.02 -11.91
CA GLY A 81 -15.85 17.19 -11.19
C GLY A 81 -15.99 18.43 -12.07
N GLU A 82 -15.06 18.61 -13.01
CA GLU A 82 -15.12 19.66 -14.05
C GLU A 82 -16.21 19.40 -15.12
N ARG A 83 -17.02 18.35 -14.99
CA ARG A 83 -18.06 17.90 -15.93
C ARG A 83 -17.52 17.48 -17.32
N LYS A 84 -16.26 17.06 -17.40
CA LYS A 84 -15.60 16.59 -18.64
C LYS A 84 -15.52 15.07 -18.68
N ALA A 85 -16.68 14.37 -18.70
CA ALA A 85 -16.76 12.92 -18.59
C ALA A 85 -16.00 12.19 -19.71
N ASP A 86 -16.07 12.67 -20.96
CA ASP A 86 -15.35 12.06 -22.09
C ASP A 86 -13.84 12.13 -21.89
N LYS A 87 -13.33 13.28 -21.45
CA LYS A 87 -11.90 13.46 -21.15
C LYS A 87 -11.46 12.58 -19.98
N ALA A 88 -12.30 12.39 -18.97
CA ALA A 88 -12.02 11.47 -17.85
C ALA A 88 -11.88 10.03 -18.34
N ASN A 89 -12.73 9.57 -19.27
CA ASN A 89 -12.61 8.24 -19.88
C ASN A 89 -11.39 8.09 -20.78
N GLU A 90 -10.99 9.14 -21.52
CA GLU A 90 -9.75 9.15 -22.29
C GLU A 90 -8.52 9.01 -21.37
N ILE A 91 -8.47 9.76 -20.26
CA ILE A 91 -7.39 9.68 -19.28
C ILE A 91 -7.38 8.29 -18.63
N PHE A 92 -8.53 7.74 -18.25
CA PHE A 92 -8.67 6.41 -17.70
C PHE A 92 -8.07 5.34 -18.65
N THR A 93 -8.42 5.40 -19.93
CA THR A 93 -7.90 4.46 -20.93
C THR A 93 -6.41 4.65 -21.18
N LEU A 94 -5.94 5.89 -21.21
CA LEU A 94 -4.53 6.23 -21.37
C LEU A 94 -3.68 5.60 -20.25
N ILE A 95 -4.07 5.81 -18.98
CA ILE A 95 -3.27 5.34 -17.85
C ILE A 95 -3.25 3.82 -17.77
N ILE A 96 -4.38 3.13 -17.98
CA ILE A 96 -4.44 1.66 -18.02
C ILE A 96 -3.56 1.11 -19.15
N THR A 97 -3.59 1.72 -20.33
CA THR A 97 -2.77 1.28 -21.46
C THR A 97 -1.30 1.48 -21.19
N VAL A 98 -0.93 2.65 -20.68
CA VAL A 98 0.49 2.98 -20.40
C VAL A 98 1.02 2.15 -19.25
N SER A 99 0.26 1.94 -18.18
CA SER A 99 0.68 1.11 -17.04
C SER A 99 0.88 -0.35 -17.44
N ALA A 100 -0.01 -0.92 -18.26
CA ALA A 100 0.15 -2.26 -18.81
C ALA A 100 1.40 -2.39 -19.68
N LEU A 101 1.65 -1.43 -20.59
CA LEU A 101 2.88 -1.39 -21.40
C LEU A 101 4.13 -1.22 -20.53
N CYS A 102 4.08 -0.35 -19.53
CA CYS A 102 5.14 -0.17 -18.54
C CYS A 102 5.45 -1.50 -17.83
N GLY A 103 4.39 -2.23 -17.44
CA GLY A 103 4.52 -3.56 -16.85
C GLY A 103 5.24 -4.55 -17.76
N VAL A 104 4.92 -4.57 -19.05
CA VAL A 104 5.61 -5.42 -20.03
C VAL A 104 7.10 -5.02 -20.16
N VAL A 105 7.38 -3.73 -20.28
CA VAL A 105 8.77 -3.23 -20.38
C VAL A 105 9.57 -3.57 -19.12
N LEU A 106 8.99 -3.34 -17.95
CA LEU A 106 9.62 -3.67 -16.66
C LEU A 106 9.80 -5.18 -16.47
N ALA A 107 8.85 -5.99 -16.95
CA ALA A 107 8.98 -7.45 -16.94
C ALA A 107 10.17 -7.91 -17.80
N VAL A 108 10.31 -7.38 -19.00
CA VAL A 108 11.43 -7.71 -19.89
C VAL A 108 12.76 -7.26 -19.29
N LEU A 109 12.85 -6.01 -18.81
CA LEU A 109 14.06 -5.50 -18.14
C LEU A 109 14.37 -6.30 -16.87
N GLY A 110 13.36 -6.59 -16.05
CA GLY A 110 13.48 -7.40 -14.84
C GLY A 110 13.99 -8.81 -15.14
N PHE A 111 13.56 -9.41 -16.22
CA PHE A 111 14.00 -10.75 -16.61
C PHE A 111 15.52 -10.82 -16.86
N PHE A 112 16.11 -9.79 -17.47
CA PHE A 112 17.55 -9.71 -17.69
C PHE A 112 18.33 -9.29 -16.43
N LEU A 113 17.73 -8.44 -15.58
CA LEU A 113 18.36 -7.89 -14.39
C LEU A 113 18.18 -8.76 -13.14
N LEU A 114 17.27 -9.74 -13.17
CA LEU A 114 16.90 -10.54 -12.00
C LEU A 114 18.10 -11.27 -11.39
N ARG A 115 18.90 -11.96 -12.22
CA ARG A 115 20.08 -12.71 -11.76
C ARG A 115 21.15 -11.78 -11.17
N PRO A 116 21.63 -10.73 -11.87
CA PRO A 116 22.61 -9.79 -11.31
C PRO A 116 22.14 -9.14 -10.01
N VAL A 117 20.84 -8.80 -9.90
CA VAL A 117 20.29 -8.21 -8.68
C VAL A 117 20.24 -9.22 -7.54
N ALA A 118 19.82 -10.47 -7.78
CA ALA A 118 19.80 -11.50 -6.76
C ALA A 118 21.20 -11.82 -6.24
N GLU A 119 22.18 -11.92 -7.14
CA GLU A 119 23.61 -12.11 -6.78
C GLU A 119 24.14 -10.91 -5.97
N PHE A 120 23.81 -9.68 -6.37
CA PHE A 120 24.18 -8.47 -5.62
C PHE A 120 23.57 -8.45 -4.22
N MET A 121 22.35 -9.00 -4.06
CA MET A 121 21.67 -9.14 -2.76
C MET A 121 22.24 -10.30 -1.93
N GLY A 122 23.24 -11.02 -2.42
CA GLY A 122 23.94 -12.08 -1.70
C GLY A 122 23.37 -13.48 -1.92
N ALA A 123 22.53 -13.68 -2.95
CA ALA A 123 22.05 -15.02 -3.29
C ALA A 123 23.14 -15.82 -4.01
N ASP A 124 23.34 -17.06 -3.59
CA ASP A 124 24.20 -18.03 -4.23
C ASP A 124 23.58 -19.44 -4.24
N GLY A 125 24.17 -20.37 -5.01
CA GLY A 125 23.74 -21.76 -5.05
C GLY A 125 22.23 -21.96 -5.24
N GLU A 126 21.65 -22.77 -4.37
CA GLU A 126 20.22 -23.11 -4.41
C GLU A 126 19.31 -21.88 -4.13
N LEU A 127 19.75 -20.98 -3.24
CA LEU A 127 19.02 -19.76 -2.93
C LEU A 127 18.86 -18.88 -4.18
N LEU A 128 19.92 -18.74 -4.97
CA LEU A 128 19.90 -17.99 -6.23
C LEU A 128 18.94 -18.62 -7.24
N GLU A 129 19.04 -19.94 -7.44
CA GLU A 129 18.17 -20.65 -8.40
C GLU A 129 16.68 -20.54 -8.02
N GLN A 130 16.33 -20.71 -6.76
CA GLN A 130 14.95 -20.57 -6.30
C GLN A 130 14.45 -19.11 -6.40
N SER A 131 15.30 -18.13 -6.12
CA SER A 131 14.99 -16.70 -6.30
C SER A 131 14.72 -16.36 -7.77
N ILE A 132 15.50 -16.94 -8.69
CA ILE A 132 15.31 -16.72 -10.13
C ILE A 132 14.03 -17.39 -10.61
N ILE A 133 13.73 -18.61 -10.17
CA ILE A 133 12.47 -19.31 -10.55
C ILE A 133 11.26 -18.48 -10.09
N TYR A 134 11.22 -18.09 -8.83
CA TYR A 134 10.15 -17.28 -8.27
C TYR A 134 9.99 -15.96 -9.02
N GLY A 135 11.09 -15.22 -9.12
CA GLY A 135 11.10 -13.90 -9.74
C GLY A 135 10.68 -13.92 -11.22
N ARG A 136 11.10 -14.93 -12.00
CA ARG A 136 10.70 -15.05 -13.41
C ARG A 136 9.21 -15.28 -13.57
N ILE A 137 8.59 -16.12 -12.75
CA ILE A 137 7.16 -16.38 -12.80
C ILE A 137 6.37 -15.11 -12.46
N ILE A 138 6.76 -14.40 -11.40
CA ILE A 138 6.11 -13.14 -11.03
C ILE A 138 6.34 -12.04 -12.08
N LEU A 139 7.53 -11.97 -12.71
CA LEU A 139 7.79 -11.01 -13.77
C LEU A 139 6.90 -11.23 -15.01
N ILE A 140 6.56 -12.49 -15.33
CA ILE A 140 5.58 -12.78 -16.40
C ILE A 140 4.21 -12.22 -16.03
N ALA A 141 3.82 -12.28 -14.76
CA ALA A 141 2.56 -11.74 -14.26
C ALA A 141 2.61 -10.23 -13.96
N LEU A 142 3.78 -9.59 -13.98
CA LEU A 142 3.98 -8.20 -13.58
C LEU A 142 3.02 -7.19 -14.24
N PRO A 143 2.67 -7.28 -15.53
CA PRO A 143 1.69 -6.37 -16.12
C PRO A 143 0.31 -6.46 -15.43
N PHE A 144 -0.10 -7.67 -15.03
CA PHE A 144 -1.36 -7.92 -14.34
C PHE A 144 -1.29 -7.49 -12.88
N TYR A 145 -0.13 -7.66 -12.23
CA TYR A 145 0.15 -7.18 -10.88
C TYR A 145 0.03 -5.64 -10.80
N ILE A 146 0.63 -4.93 -11.75
CA ILE A 146 0.51 -3.47 -11.88
C ILE A 146 -0.96 -3.08 -12.08
N LEU A 147 -1.67 -3.73 -13.00
CA LEU A 147 -3.09 -3.46 -13.24
C LEU A 147 -3.96 -3.78 -12.02
N GLN A 148 -3.66 -4.82 -11.26
CA GLN A 148 -4.40 -5.15 -10.04
C GLN A 148 -4.32 -4.01 -9.02
N PHE A 149 -3.14 -3.49 -8.72
CA PHE A 149 -2.97 -2.37 -7.81
C PHE A 149 -3.60 -1.07 -8.34
N GLU A 150 -3.46 -0.82 -9.63
CA GLU A 150 -4.09 0.32 -10.29
C GLU A 150 -5.61 0.28 -10.15
N PHE A 151 -6.25 -0.86 -10.45
CA PHE A 151 -7.69 -1.01 -10.33
C PHE A 151 -8.18 -0.96 -8.89
N GLN A 152 -7.42 -1.44 -7.90
CA GLN A 152 -7.77 -1.29 -6.49
C GLN A 152 -8.02 0.18 -6.11
N CYS A 153 -7.22 1.10 -6.64
CA CYS A 153 -7.43 2.53 -6.45
C CYS A 153 -8.56 3.09 -7.32
N LEU A 154 -8.68 2.63 -8.57
CA LEU A 154 -9.63 3.18 -9.54
C LEU A 154 -11.08 2.75 -9.34
N PHE A 155 -11.35 1.65 -8.63
CA PHE A 155 -12.72 1.22 -8.34
C PHE A 155 -13.51 2.26 -7.53
N ALA A 156 -12.86 2.94 -6.59
CA ALA A 156 -13.49 4.02 -5.85
C ALA A 156 -13.81 5.23 -6.75
N THR A 157 -12.87 5.56 -7.66
CA THR A 157 -13.05 6.61 -8.67
C THR A 157 -14.18 6.28 -9.66
N ALA A 158 -14.35 5.00 -9.99
CA ALA A 158 -15.42 4.50 -10.84
C ALA A 158 -16.79 4.41 -10.15
N GLU A 159 -16.93 4.84 -8.90
CA GLU A 159 -18.13 4.69 -8.05
C GLU A 159 -18.52 3.21 -7.83
N LYS A 160 -17.54 2.30 -7.89
CA LYS A 160 -17.72 0.85 -7.75
C LYS A 160 -16.83 0.21 -6.65
N PRO A 161 -16.70 0.81 -5.46
CA PRO A 161 -15.77 0.29 -4.44
C PRO A 161 -16.13 -1.15 -3.99
N LYS A 162 -17.41 -1.54 -4.01
CA LYS A 162 -17.84 -2.91 -3.72
C LYS A 162 -17.36 -3.92 -4.76
N LEU A 163 -17.32 -3.54 -6.04
CA LEU A 163 -16.79 -4.40 -7.09
C LEU A 163 -15.29 -4.63 -6.87
N GLY A 164 -14.55 -3.58 -6.47
CA GLY A 164 -13.15 -3.69 -6.09
C GLY A 164 -12.93 -4.69 -4.96
N LEU A 165 -13.76 -4.60 -3.92
CA LEU A 165 -13.73 -5.57 -2.82
C LEU A 165 -13.96 -7.01 -3.31
N TYR A 166 -14.99 -7.24 -4.13
CA TYR A 166 -15.29 -8.59 -4.63
C TYR A 166 -14.17 -9.17 -5.50
N VAL A 167 -13.58 -8.35 -6.38
CA VAL A 167 -12.45 -8.77 -7.22
C VAL A 167 -11.22 -9.10 -6.36
N THR A 168 -10.89 -8.26 -5.40
CA THR A 168 -9.75 -8.48 -4.50
C THR A 168 -9.96 -9.72 -3.64
N VAL A 169 -11.16 -9.93 -3.10
CA VAL A 169 -11.48 -11.14 -2.32
C VAL A 169 -11.40 -12.38 -3.21
N ALA A 170 -11.95 -12.35 -4.42
CA ALA A 170 -11.87 -13.48 -5.35
C ALA A 170 -10.41 -13.81 -5.73
N SER A 171 -9.60 -12.81 -6.01
CA SER A 171 -8.18 -12.95 -6.31
C SER A 171 -7.41 -13.54 -5.12
N GLY A 172 -7.57 -12.97 -3.92
CA GLY A 172 -6.88 -13.45 -2.73
C GLY A 172 -7.34 -14.82 -2.25
N VAL A 173 -8.63 -15.15 -2.35
CA VAL A 173 -9.13 -16.52 -2.06
C VAL A 173 -8.57 -17.52 -3.06
N ALA A 174 -8.49 -17.15 -4.36
CA ALA A 174 -7.86 -17.99 -5.37
C ALA A 174 -6.38 -18.23 -5.05
N ASN A 175 -5.64 -17.20 -4.62
CA ASN A 175 -4.26 -17.35 -4.17
C ASN A 175 -4.16 -18.35 -2.99
N MET A 176 -4.92 -18.15 -1.90
CA MET A 176 -4.90 -19.04 -0.75
C MET A 176 -5.24 -20.50 -1.08
N ILE A 177 -6.23 -20.72 -1.97
CA ILE A 177 -6.60 -22.08 -2.42
C ILE A 177 -5.48 -22.69 -3.26
N LEU A 178 -4.88 -21.91 -4.16
CA LEU A 178 -3.79 -22.37 -5.00
C LEU A 178 -2.51 -22.64 -4.19
N ASP A 179 -2.21 -21.83 -3.17
CA ASP A 179 -1.09 -22.11 -2.26
C ASP A 179 -1.32 -23.41 -1.50
N ALA A 180 -2.50 -23.63 -0.93
CA ALA A 180 -2.84 -24.87 -0.28
C ALA A 180 -2.71 -26.08 -1.23
N LEU A 181 -3.11 -25.92 -2.49
CA LEU A 181 -3.05 -26.99 -3.48
C LEU A 181 -1.64 -27.20 -4.02
N LEU A 182 -0.98 -26.14 -4.54
CA LEU A 182 0.28 -26.25 -5.27
C LEU A 182 1.52 -26.32 -4.36
N VAL A 183 1.41 -25.82 -3.15
CA VAL A 183 2.51 -25.83 -2.16
C VAL A 183 2.24 -26.88 -1.09
N GLY A 184 1.00 -26.97 -0.59
CA GLY A 184 0.65 -27.89 0.49
C GLY A 184 0.36 -29.32 0.05
N VAL A 185 -0.45 -29.53 -0.99
CA VAL A 185 -0.87 -30.86 -1.47
C VAL A 185 0.03 -31.42 -2.58
N ILE A 186 0.31 -30.58 -3.60
CA ILE A 186 1.21 -30.92 -4.71
C ILE A 186 2.52 -30.18 -4.45
N PRO A 187 3.53 -30.78 -3.79
CA PRO A 187 4.67 -30.04 -3.25
C PRO A 187 5.59 -29.48 -4.35
N LEU A 188 5.10 -28.49 -5.10
CA LEU A 188 5.86 -27.78 -6.14
C LEU A 188 6.84 -26.74 -5.57
N GLY A 189 6.91 -26.58 -4.25
CA GLY A 189 7.81 -25.65 -3.59
C GLY A 189 7.63 -24.21 -4.04
N VAL A 190 8.74 -23.51 -4.30
CA VAL A 190 8.75 -22.10 -4.71
C VAL A 190 8.00 -21.86 -6.03
N THR A 191 8.02 -22.83 -6.96
CA THR A 191 7.31 -22.73 -8.24
C THR A 191 5.79 -22.71 -8.02
N GLY A 192 5.29 -23.52 -7.07
CA GLY A 192 3.87 -23.56 -6.72
C GLY A 192 3.39 -22.23 -6.13
N ALA A 193 4.16 -21.65 -5.21
CA ALA A 193 3.86 -20.35 -4.61
C ALA A 193 3.87 -19.22 -5.66
N ALA A 194 4.88 -19.19 -6.52
CA ALA A 194 4.95 -18.21 -7.60
C ALA A 194 3.77 -18.33 -8.58
N ALA A 195 3.38 -19.55 -8.93
CA ALA A 195 2.24 -19.81 -9.81
C ALA A 195 0.91 -19.39 -9.17
N ALA A 196 0.69 -19.67 -7.88
CA ALA A 196 -0.48 -19.26 -7.13
C ALA A 196 -0.63 -17.72 -7.12
N THR A 197 0.45 -17.02 -6.82
CA THR A 197 0.51 -15.56 -6.81
C THR A 197 0.28 -15.01 -8.23
N ALA A 198 0.95 -15.51 -9.25
CA ALA A 198 0.80 -15.06 -10.63
C ALA A 198 -0.64 -15.23 -11.17
N ILE A 199 -1.31 -16.35 -10.85
CA ILE A 199 -2.71 -16.58 -11.23
C ILE A 199 -3.65 -15.61 -10.51
N SER A 200 -3.41 -15.35 -9.22
CA SER A 200 -4.22 -14.39 -8.47
C SER A 200 -4.08 -12.96 -9.01
N GLU A 201 -2.86 -12.56 -9.37
CA GLU A 201 -2.59 -11.27 -10.01
C GLU A 201 -3.26 -11.16 -11.38
N PHE A 202 -3.22 -12.24 -12.17
CA PHE A 202 -3.94 -12.30 -13.44
C PHE A 202 -5.46 -12.09 -13.24
N ILE A 203 -6.07 -12.74 -12.24
CA ILE A 203 -7.49 -12.54 -11.91
C ILE A 203 -7.74 -11.09 -11.52
N GLY A 204 -6.91 -10.53 -10.62
CA GLY A 204 -7.02 -9.16 -10.13
C GLY A 204 -6.84 -8.08 -11.19
N GLY A 205 -6.04 -8.34 -12.23
CA GLY A 205 -5.79 -7.43 -13.34
C GLY A 205 -6.79 -7.58 -14.50
N VAL A 206 -7.06 -8.82 -14.93
CA VAL A 206 -7.87 -9.09 -16.14
C VAL A 206 -9.36 -8.93 -15.88
N VAL A 207 -9.89 -9.36 -14.74
CA VAL A 207 -11.33 -9.25 -14.46
C VAL A 207 -11.81 -7.79 -14.51
N PRO A 208 -11.15 -6.82 -13.87
CA PRO A 208 -11.50 -5.41 -14.01
C PRO A 208 -11.34 -4.90 -15.46
N LEU A 209 -10.27 -5.29 -16.13
CA LEU A 209 -10.02 -4.88 -17.51
C LEU A 209 -11.17 -5.28 -18.42
N VAL A 210 -11.64 -6.52 -18.31
CA VAL A 210 -12.80 -7.04 -19.06
C VAL A 210 -14.08 -6.32 -18.67
N TYR A 211 -14.28 -6.02 -17.37
CA TYR A 211 -15.45 -5.28 -16.92
C TYR A 211 -15.53 -3.89 -17.54
N PHE A 212 -14.43 -3.12 -17.53
CA PHE A 212 -14.40 -1.77 -18.09
C PHE A 212 -14.36 -1.74 -19.63
N ALA A 213 -13.92 -2.82 -20.28
CA ALA A 213 -13.95 -2.96 -21.74
C ALA A 213 -15.34 -3.26 -22.27
N ARG A 214 -16.21 -3.89 -21.47
CA ARG A 214 -17.59 -4.20 -21.85
C ARG A 214 -18.55 -3.08 -21.46
N LYS A 215 -19.80 -3.12 -22.01
CA LYS A 215 -20.88 -2.27 -21.52
C LYS A 215 -21.10 -2.53 -20.04
N ASN A 216 -20.97 -1.50 -19.21
CA ASN A 216 -21.13 -1.58 -17.77
C ASN A 216 -21.90 -0.35 -17.26
N ASP A 217 -22.32 -0.39 -16.00
CA ASP A 217 -23.07 0.66 -15.31
C ASP A 217 -22.19 1.64 -14.52
N SER A 218 -20.85 1.59 -14.75
CA SER A 218 -19.89 2.53 -14.19
C SER A 218 -19.84 3.83 -14.99
N ARG A 219 -19.34 4.88 -14.36
CA ARG A 219 -19.02 6.14 -15.05
C ARG A 219 -17.78 6.05 -15.93
N LEU A 220 -16.88 5.12 -15.63
CA LEU A 220 -15.64 4.93 -16.37
C LEU A 220 -15.77 3.76 -17.34
N ARG A 221 -15.22 3.95 -18.53
CA ARG A 221 -15.20 2.96 -19.62
C ARG A 221 -13.91 3.09 -20.40
N LEU A 222 -13.46 1.99 -21.00
CA LEU A 222 -12.39 2.05 -21.98
C LEU A 222 -12.93 2.61 -23.31
N VAL A 223 -12.29 3.67 -23.79
CA VAL A 223 -12.66 4.38 -25.01
C VAL A 223 -11.44 4.59 -25.88
N LYS A 224 -11.64 5.00 -27.14
CA LYS A 224 -10.52 5.51 -27.95
C LYS A 224 -9.98 6.79 -27.32
N PHE A 225 -8.67 6.89 -27.20
CA PHE A 225 -8.02 8.03 -26.58
C PHE A 225 -6.92 8.63 -27.49
N LYS A 226 -6.61 9.88 -27.27
CA LYS A 226 -5.42 10.54 -27.81
C LYS A 226 -4.32 10.51 -26.76
N PHE A 227 -3.09 10.25 -27.19
CA PHE A 227 -1.95 10.24 -26.28
C PHE A 227 -1.71 11.66 -25.72
N ASP A 228 -1.89 11.81 -24.42
CA ASP A 228 -1.79 13.08 -23.70
C ASP A 228 -0.63 13.03 -22.69
N VAL A 229 0.54 13.50 -23.13
CA VAL A 229 1.76 13.51 -22.29
C VAL A 229 1.57 14.32 -21.01
N LYS A 230 0.79 15.43 -21.08
CA LYS A 230 0.55 16.27 -19.90
C LYS A 230 -0.27 15.55 -18.84
N ALA A 231 -1.31 14.81 -19.26
CA ALA A 231 -2.10 13.98 -18.37
C ALA A 231 -1.26 12.85 -17.75
N LEU A 232 -0.39 12.23 -18.55
CA LEU A 232 0.49 11.18 -18.07
C LEU A 232 1.50 11.70 -17.04
N LEU A 233 2.21 12.78 -17.34
CA LEU A 233 3.15 13.41 -16.41
C LEU A 233 2.44 13.85 -15.12
N LYS A 234 1.22 14.37 -15.24
CA LYS A 234 0.43 14.77 -14.08
C LYS A 234 0.04 13.55 -13.22
N THR A 235 -0.33 12.46 -13.85
CA THR A 235 -0.58 11.19 -13.17
C THR A 235 0.64 10.71 -12.40
N CYS A 236 1.81 10.65 -13.06
CA CYS A 236 3.05 10.25 -12.42
C CYS A 236 3.44 11.16 -11.25
N THR A 237 3.35 12.48 -11.42
CA THR A 237 3.66 13.43 -10.33
C THR A 237 2.68 13.34 -9.17
N ASN A 238 1.39 13.14 -9.43
CA ASN A 238 0.40 12.97 -8.37
C ASN A 238 0.58 11.67 -7.59
N GLY A 239 0.95 10.58 -8.27
CA GLY A 239 1.14 9.27 -7.66
C GLY A 239 2.57 9.00 -7.16
N SER A 240 3.50 9.93 -7.35
CA SER A 240 4.90 9.76 -6.94
C SER A 240 5.06 9.54 -5.43
N SER A 241 4.13 10.03 -4.61
CA SER A 241 4.09 9.80 -3.18
C SER A 241 4.04 8.32 -2.80
N GLU A 242 3.24 7.53 -3.52
CA GLU A 242 3.11 6.09 -3.28
C GLU A 242 4.36 5.33 -3.69
N PHE A 243 4.92 5.67 -4.85
CA PHE A 243 6.19 5.09 -5.31
C PHE A 243 7.33 5.39 -4.32
N MET A 244 7.47 6.65 -3.93
CA MET A 244 8.48 7.08 -2.94
C MET A 244 8.32 6.37 -1.60
N SER A 245 7.07 6.22 -1.11
CA SER A 245 6.80 5.53 0.16
C SER A 245 7.28 4.08 0.13
N ASN A 246 6.97 3.34 -0.92
CA ASN A 246 7.32 1.92 -1.01
C ASN A 246 8.83 1.69 -1.15
N VAL A 247 9.51 2.50 -1.98
CA VAL A 247 10.97 2.44 -2.09
C VAL A 247 11.63 2.80 -0.75
N SER A 248 11.14 3.84 -0.09
CA SER A 248 11.66 4.27 1.21
C SER A 248 11.49 3.23 2.30
N MET A 249 10.32 2.56 2.35
CA MET A 249 10.06 1.50 3.33
C MET A 249 11.07 0.35 3.24
N SER A 250 11.48 -0.04 2.04
CA SER A 250 12.49 -1.10 1.85
C SER A 250 13.85 -0.69 2.43
N ILE A 251 14.28 0.54 2.18
CA ILE A 251 15.56 1.08 2.68
C ILE A 251 15.51 1.19 4.22
N VAL A 252 14.42 1.73 4.75
CA VAL A 252 14.25 1.96 6.18
C VAL A 252 14.15 0.64 6.94
N SER A 253 13.43 -0.34 6.43
CA SER A 253 13.34 -1.68 7.05
C SER A 253 14.71 -2.33 7.18
N MET A 254 15.57 -2.20 6.15
CA MET A 254 16.95 -2.69 6.22
C MET A 254 17.73 -2.02 7.36
N LEU A 255 17.60 -0.72 7.53
CA LEU A 255 18.28 0.02 8.62
C LEU A 255 17.77 -0.36 10.00
N TYR A 256 16.45 -0.55 10.17
CA TYR A 256 15.91 -1.04 11.43
C TYR A 256 16.49 -2.41 11.77
N ASN A 257 16.54 -3.33 10.82
CA ASN A 257 17.13 -4.64 11.03
C ASN A 257 18.62 -4.57 11.39
N MET A 258 19.39 -3.68 10.74
CA MET A 258 20.81 -3.46 11.09
C MET A 258 20.98 -2.94 12.52
N GLN A 259 20.19 -1.95 12.92
CA GLN A 259 20.26 -1.39 14.27
C GLN A 259 19.81 -2.43 15.31
N LEU A 260 18.71 -3.15 15.07
CA LEU A 260 18.22 -4.18 15.98
C LEU A 260 19.22 -5.33 16.13
N MET A 261 19.85 -5.76 15.03
CA MET A 261 20.90 -6.77 15.10
C MET A 261 22.08 -6.32 15.98
N LYS A 262 22.41 -5.02 15.95
CA LYS A 262 23.49 -4.46 16.77
C LYS A 262 23.15 -4.40 18.27
N TYR A 263 21.90 -4.03 18.62
CA TYR A 263 21.51 -3.75 20.01
C TYR A 263 20.83 -4.93 20.73
N ALA A 264 20.14 -5.80 19.99
CA ALA A 264 19.37 -6.92 20.54
C ALA A 264 19.53 -8.25 19.79
N GLY A 265 20.43 -8.30 18.79
CA GLY A 265 20.67 -9.54 18.04
C GLY A 265 19.45 -10.02 17.25
N ALA A 266 19.35 -11.35 17.08
CA ALA A 266 18.29 -11.98 16.33
C ALA A 266 16.89 -11.76 16.96
N ASP A 267 16.82 -11.68 18.27
CA ASP A 267 15.56 -11.51 19.02
C ASP A 267 14.94 -10.13 18.76
N GLY A 268 15.77 -9.08 18.69
CA GLY A 268 15.29 -7.76 18.29
C GLY A 268 14.71 -7.73 16.88
N VAL A 269 15.33 -8.41 15.94
CA VAL A 269 14.83 -8.52 14.56
C VAL A 269 13.53 -9.34 14.51
N ALA A 270 13.42 -10.40 15.30
CA ALA A 270 12.21 -11.21 15.40
C ALA A 270 11.05 -10.42 16.01
N ALA A 271 11.28 -9.70 17.11
CA ALA A 271 10.29 -8.81 17.72
C ALA A 271 9.79 -7.75 16.72
N TYR A 272 10.69 -7.13 15.97
CA TYR A 272 10.34 -6.16 14.92
C TYR A 272 9.48 -6.78 13.82
N GLY A 273 9.77 -8.00 13.42
CA GLY A 273 8.95 -8.75 12.45
C GLY A 273 7.49 -8.88 12.91
N VAL A 274 7.26 -9.25 14.17
CA VAL A 274 5.91 -9.33 14.74
C VAL A 274 5.20 -7.97 14.71
N LEU A 275 5.90 -6.91 15.13
CA LEU A 275 5.38 -5.54 15.08
C LEU A 275 4.98 -5.12 13.66
N MET A 276 5.78 -5.46 12.66
CA MET A 276 5.50 -5.13 11.26
C MET A 276 4.27 -5.85 10.72
N TYR A 277 4.05 -7.13 11.05
CA TYR A 277 2.83 -7.84 10.64
C TYR A 277 1.56 -7.21 11.20
N VAL A 278 1.58 -6.84 12.48
CA VAL A 278 0.43 -6.16 13.11
C VAL A 278 0.24 -4.75 12.53
N SER A 279 1.33 -4.02 12.36
CA SER A 279 1.32 -2.68 11.76
C SER A 279 0.72 -2.68 10.35
N MET A 280 1.02 -3.70 9.55
CA MET A 280 0.50 -3.82 8.18
C MET A 280 -1.03 -3.87 8.15
N ILE A 281 -1.65 -4.63 9.06
CA ILE A 281 -3.11 -4.72 9.17
C ILE A 281 -3.70 -3.39 9.64
N PHE A 282 -3.10 -2.75 10.63
CA PHE A 282 -3.60 -1.49 11.19
C PHE A 282 -3.47 -0.33 10.20
N GLN A 283 -2.32 -0.23 9.53
CA GLN A 283 -2.12 0.79 8.50
C GLN A 283 -3.03 0.59 7.27
N ALA A 284 -3.39 -0.66 6.95
CA ALA A 284 -4.33 -0.97 5.87
C ALA A 284 -5.69 -0.25 6.06
N ILE A 285 -6.12 -0.02 7.30
CA ILE A 285 -7.36 0.72 7.60
C ILE A 285 -7.22 2.19 7.16
N PHE A 286 -6.11 2.84 7.51
CA PHE A 286 -5.85 4.23 7.12
C PHE A 286 -5.66 4.39 5.61
N ILE A 287 -4.90 3.48 4.99
CA ILE A 287 -4.68 3.46 3.54
C ILE A 287 -6.00 3.22 2.81
N GLY A 288 -6.79 2.25 3.25
CA GLY A 288 -8.10 1.94 2.66
C GLY A 288 -9.08 3.10 2.77
N PHE A 289 -9.09 3.81 3.90
CA PHE A 289 -9.88 5.02 4.08
C PHE A 289 -9.40 6.14 3.14
N ALA A 290 -8.09 6.35 3.03
CA ALA A 290 -7.50 7.35 2.16
C ALA A 290 -7.81 7.09 0.69
N VAL A 291 -7.58 5.86 0.21
CA VAL A 291 -7.89 5.43 -1.18
C VAL A 291 -9.40 5.54 -1.47
N GLY A 292 -10.25 5.13 -0.52
CA GLY A 292 -11.71 5.21 -0.68
C GLY A 292 -12.24 6.63 -0.74
N THR A 293 -11.65 7.58 -0.03
CA THR A 293 -12.13 8.96 0.05
C THR A 293 -11.46 9.91 -0.94
N ALA A 294 -10.28 9.60 -1.45
CA ALA A 294 -9.56 10.44 -2.39
C ALA A 294 -10.38 10.85 -3.63
N PRO A 295 -11.15 9.97 -4.29
CA PRO A 295 -11.98 10.36 -5.44
C PRO A 295 -13.08 11.36 -5.08
N ILE A 296 -13.63 11.29 -3.87
CA ILE A 296 -14.66 12.25 -3.40
C ILE A 296 -14.03 13.64 -3.28
N VAL A 297 -12.85 13.72 -2.68
CA VAL A 297 -12.07 14.96 -2.55
C VAL A 297 -11.70 15.51 -3.94
N GLY A 298 -11.15 14.68 -4.82
CA GLY A 298 -10.77 15.08 -6.17
C GLY A 298 -11.95 15.59 -7.01
N PHE A 299 -13.09 14.93 -6.93
CA PHE A 299 -14.31 15.33 -7.61
C PHE A 299 -14.81 16.72 -7.12
N ASN A 300 -14.91 16.92 -5.82
CA ASN A 300 -15.35 18.19 -5.23
C ASN A 300 -14.35 19.32 -5.51
N PHE A 301 -13.07 19.02 -5.56
CA PHE A 301 -12.04 19.97 -6.00
C PHE A 301 -12.23 20.37 -7.45
N GLY A 302 -12.47 19.42 -8.36
CA GLY A 302 -12.78 19.71 -9.78
C GLY A 302 -14.07 20.49 -9.97
N ALA A 303 -15.08 20.21 -9.15
CA ALA A 303 -16.36 20.93 -9.14
C ALA A 303 -16.30 22.30 -8.44
N GLN A 304 -15.14 22.71 -7.91
CA GLN A 304 -14.94 23.95 -7.13
C GLN A 304 -15.87 24.08 -5.92
N ASN A 305 -16.29 22.94 -5.34
CA ASN A 305 -17.14 22.89 -4.15
C ASN A 305 -16.29 22.97 -2.87
N THR A 306 -15.81 24.16 -2.56
CA THR A 306 -14.94 24.41 -1.40
C THR A 306 -15.63 24.13 -0.06
N ALA A 307 -16.95 24.33 0.03
CA ALA A 307 -17.72 24.05 1.24
C ALA A 307 -17.71 22.56 1.59
N GLU A 308 -17.97 21.69 0.59
CA GLU A 308 -17.90 20.24 0.79
C GLU A 308 -16.46 19.78 1.01
N LEU A 309 -15.49 20.36 0.30
CA LEU A 309 -14.06 20.05 0.46
C LEU A 309 -13.58 20.27 1.90
N LYS A 310 -13.94 21.42 2.49
CA LYS A 310 -13.68 21.73 3.90
C LYS A 310 -14.38 20.77 4.85
N GLY A 311 -15.64 20.44 4.54
CA GLY A 311 -16.42 19.46 5.31
C GLY A 311 -15.80 18.07 5.28
N LEU A 312 -15.35 17.61 4.11
CA LEU A 312 -14.69 16.32 3.91
C LEU A 312 -13.38 16.22 4.71
N LEU A 313 -12.52 17.25 4.64
CA LEU A 313 -11.28 17.28 5.41
C LEU A 313 -11.56 17.18 6.91
N SER A 314 -12.47 18.00 7.43
CA SER A 314 -12.82 18.01 8.86
C SER A 314 -13.41 16.68 9.33
N LYS A 315 -14.35 16.10 8.56
CA LYS A 315 -14.98 14.82 8.87
C LYS A 315 -13.94 13.68 8.83
N SER A 316 -13.08 13.66 7.82
CA SER A 316 -12.05 12.64 7.67
C SER A 316 -11.02 12.68 8.79
N LEU A 317 -10.52 13.86 9.16
CA LEU A 317 -9.59 14.00 10.28
C LEU A 317 -10.19 13.53 11.62
N ARG A 318 -11.49 13.77 11.85
CA ARG A 318 -12.19 13.27 13.05
C ARG A 318 -12.34 11.75 13.03
N ILE A 319 -12.71 11.16 11.88
CA ILE A 319 -12.79 9.70 11.73
C ILE A 319 -11.43 9.08 11.99
N ILE A 320 -10.36 9.62 11.39
CA ILE A 320 -9.00 9.14 11.60
C ILE A 320 -8.59 9.24 13.06
N GLY A 321 -8.91 10.36 13.73
CA GLY A 321 -8.63 10.55 15.15
C GLY A 321 -9.30 9.50 16.04
N VAL A 322 -10.59 9.21 15.78
CA VAL A 322 -11.31 8.15 16.50
C VAL A 322 -10.70 6.78 16.22
N CYS A 323 -10.42 6.47 14.95
CA CYS A 323 -9.76 5.22 14.58
C CYS A 323 -8.36 5.10 15.20
N ALA A 324 -7.58 6.17 15.24
CA ALA A 324 -6.25 6.21 15.82
C ALA A 324 -6.25 5.86 17.31
N VAL A 325 -7.18 6.48 18.08
CA VAL A 325 -7.34 6.17 19.50
C VAL A 325 -7.78 4.72 19.70
N PHE A 326 -8.73 4.24 18.87
CA PHE A 326 -9.17 2.85 18.94
C PHE A 326 -8.02 1.87 18.64
N MET A 327 -7.20 2.15 17.60
CA MET A 327 -6.06 1.30 17.26
C MET A 327 -4.97 1.32 18.32
N PHE A 328 -4.70 2.49 18.91
CA PHE A 328 -3.79 2.60 20.04
C PHE A 328 -4.27 1.74 21.22
N ALA A 329 -5.53 1.89 21.62
CA ALA A 329 -6.11 1.11 22.70
C ALA A 329 -6.11 -0.41 22.39
N ALA A 330 -6.42 -0.78 21.14
CA ALA A 330 -6.35 -2.17 20.68
C ALA A 330 -4.90 -2.69 20.72
N GLY A 331 -3.93 -1.89 20.29
CA GLY A 331 -2.51 -2.20 20.35
C GLY A 331 -2.06 -2.52 21.77
N GLU A 332 -2.37 -1.66 22.73
CA GLU A 332 -2.05 -1.86 24.15
C GLU A 332 -2.76 -3.10 24.73
N LEU A 333 -4.05 -3.25 24.46
CA LEU A 333 -4.84 -4.37 25.01
C LEU A 333 -4.42 -5.72 24.46
N PHE A 334 -4.09 -5.78 23.17
CA PHE A 334 -3.74 -7.02 22.46
C PHE A 334 -2.23 -7.26 22.33
N ALA A 335 -1.35 -6.41 22.85
CA ALA A 335 0.10 -6.60 22.80
C ALA A 335 0.53 -7.98 23.31
N SER A 336 0.09 -8.36 24.52
CA SER A 336 0.44 -9.66 25.12
C SER A 336 -0.20 -10.86 24.39
N PRO A 337 -1.52 -10.89 24.06
CA PRO A 337 -2.09 -11.96 23.26
C PRO A 337 -1.45 -12.12 21.87
N LEU A 338 -1.17 -11.03 21.17
CA LEU A 338 -0.50 -11.06 19.89
C LEU A 338 0.95 -11.54 20.01
N GLY A 339 1.69 -11.03 21.00
CA GLY A 339 3.04 -11.53 21.26
C GLY A 339 3.05 -13.04 21.51
N LYS A 340 2.15 -13.56 22.35
CA LYS A 340 2.03 -15.00 22.62
C LYS A 340 1.71 -15.82 21.37
N LEU A 341 0.92 -15.28 20.44
CA LEU A 341 0.56 -15.97 19.20
C LEU A 341 1.79 -16.21 18.30
N PHE A 342 2.73 -15.25 18.25
CA PHE A 342 3.88 -15.31 17.35
C PHE A 342 5.15 -15.86 18.02
N VAL A 343 5.39 -15.48 19.28
CA VAL A 343 6.66 -15.75 19.98
C VAL A 343 6.45 -16.34 21.39
N GLY A 344 5.29 -16.93 21.67
CA GLY A 344 4.95 -17.52 22.97
C GLY A 344 5.74 -18.78 23.36
N TYR A 345 6.67 -19.22 22.50
CA TYR A 345 7.60 -20.31 22.77
C TYR A 345 8.88 -19.88 23.51
N ASP A 346 9.10 -18.55 23.62
CA ASP A 346 10.29 -17.96 24.25
C ASP A 346 9.86 -16.77 25.13
N ASP A 347 10.02 -16.90 26.44
CA ASP A 347 9.54 -15.92 27.41
C ASP A 347 10.31 -14.58 27.31
N GLU A 348 11.61 -14.61 27.04
CA GLU A 348 12.47 -13.43 26.94
C GLU A 348 12.13 -12.61 25.68
N LEU A 349 11.97 -13.31 24.55
CA LEU A 349 11.53 -12.70 23.29
C LEU A 349 10.09 -12.18 23.39
N LEU A 350 9.21 -12.86 24.12
CA LEU A 350 7.85 -12.42 24.37
C LEU A 350 7.83 -11.10 25.16
N GLU A 351 8.60 -11.02 26.25
CA GLU A 351 8.70 -9.81 27.07
C GLU A 351 9.22 -8.63 26.24
N MET A 352 10.31 -8.83 25.48
CA MET A 352 10.83 -7.84 24.55
C MET A 352 9.79 -7.39 23.52
N THR A 353 9.05 -8.34 22.92
CA THR A 353 8.03 -8.06 21.91
C THR A 353 6.87 -7.25 22.49
N VAL A 354 6.39 -7.60 23.68
CA VAL A 354 5.30 -6.87 24.36
C VAL A 354 5.75 -5.46 24.75
N HIS A 355 6.97 -5.32 25.28
CA HIS A 355 7.54 -4.02 25.59
C HIS A 355 7.70 -3.13 24.36
N ALA A 356 8.27 -3.68 23.29
CA ALA A 356 8.39 -2.99 21.99
C ALA A 356 7.02 -2.58 21.44
N PHE A 357 6.02 -3.45 21.57
CA PHE A 357 4.67 -3.20 21.07
C PHE A 357 3.97 -2.06 21.84
N SER A 358 4.14 -2.00 23.15
CA SER A 358 3.57 -0.91 23.95
C SER A 358 4.14 0.47 23.57
N ILE A 359 5.44 0.55 23.24
CA ILE A 359 6.03 1.79 22.70
C ILE A 359 5.53 2.07 21.28
N PHE A 360 5.56 1.04 20.42
CA PHE A 360 5.21 1.17 19.02
C PHE A 360 3.75 1.59 18.80
N SER A 361 2.82 1.13 19.64
CA SER A 361 1.38 1.41 19.52
C SER A 361 1.07 2.92 19.52
N PHE A 362 1.88 3.76 20.18
CA PHE A 362 1.77 5.21 20.10
C PHE A 362 1.90 5.76 18.68
N SER A 363 2.59 5.07 17.78
CA SER A 363 2.72 5.49 16.38
C SER A 363 1.38 5.52 15.65
N PHE A 364 0.43 4.67 16.04
CA PHE A 364 -0.91 4.63 15.45
C PHE A 364 -1.73 5.89 15.70
N LEU A 365 -1.44 6.63 16.78
CA LEU A 365 -2.09 7.91 17.07
C LEU A 365 -1.80 8.97 16.02
N PHE A 366 -0.67 8.87 15.31
CA PHE A 366 -0.15 9.91 14.43
C PHE A 366 -0.15 9.50 12.96
N SER A 367 0.14 8.22 12.65
CA SER A 367 0.38 7.72 11.29
C SER A 367 -0.79 7.97 10.34
N GLY A 368 -2.02 7.78 10.78
CA GLY A 368 -3.22 7.96 9.98
C GLY A 368 -3.39 9.38 9.43
N PHE A 369 -3.01 10.39 10.21
CA PHE A 369 -3.12 11.79 9.79
C PHE A 369 -2.15 12.12 8.66
N SER A 370 -0.94 11.59 8.70
CA SER A 370 0.08 11.81 7.67
C SER A 370 -0.25 11.04 6.39
N ILE A 371 -0.73 9.79 6.50
CA ILE A 371 -1.20 8.98 5.37
C ILE A 371 -2.35 9.72 4.65
N TYR A 372 -3.35 10.14 5.41
CA TYR A 372 -4.49 10.85 4.84
C TYR A 372 -4.09 12.23 4.28
N GLY A 373 -3.23 12.97 4.95
CA GLY A 373 -2.72 14.27 4.50
C GLY A 373 -2.03 14.19 3.14
N SER A 374 -1.15 13.19 2.95
CA SER A 374 -0.53 12.92 1.65
C SER A 374 -1.58 12.60 0.58
N SER A 375 -2.50 11.67 0.87
CA SER A 375 -3.58 11.28 -0.04
C SER A 375 -4.52 12.44 -0.37
N PHE A 376 -4.80 13.32 0.58
CA PHE A 376 -5.61 14.51 0.38
C PHE A 376 -4.97 15.46 -0.62
N PHE A 377 -3.66 15.72 -0.54
CA PHE A 377 -2.94 16.54 -1.52
C PHE A 377 -2.83 15.85 -2.88
N THR A 378 -2.68 14.52 -2.93
CA THR A 378 -2.80 13.76 -4.19
C THR A 378 -4.16 14.00 -4.83
N ALA A 379 -5.25 13.91 -4.07
CA ALA A 379 -6.61 14.15 -4.56
C ALA A 379 -6.84 15.60 -5.03
N LEU A 380 -6.18 16.57 -4.40
CA LEU A 380 -6.14 17.97 -4.87
C LEU A 380 -5.26 18.18 -6.10
N ASN A 381 -4.67 17.11 -6.64
CA ASN A 381 -3.69 17.18 -7.71
C ASN A 381 -2.43 18.03 -7.39
N ASP A 382 -2.07 18.13 -6.12
CA ASP A 382 -0.82 18.69 -5.64
C ASP A 382 0.18 17.57 -5.31
N GLY A 383 0.62 16.87 -6.35
CA GLY A 383 1.50 15.70 -6.24
C GLY A 383 2.84 16.04 -5.58
N LEU A 384 3.36 17.25 -5.76
CA LEU A 384 4.61 17.67 -5.12
C LEU A 384 4.47 17.73 -3.59
N THR A 385 3.42 18.35 -3.09
CA THR A 385 3.17 18.41 -1.64
C THR A 385 2.92 17.03 -1.06
N SER A 386 2.15 16.19 -1.77
CA SER A 386 1.94 14.80 -1.38
C SER A 386 3.25 14.01 -1.32
N ALA A 387 4.07 14.10 -2.35
CA ALA A 387 5.38 13.44 -2.41
C ALA A 387 6.32 13.92 -1.28
N MET A 388 6.32 15.22 -0.98
CA MET A 388 7.12 15.76 0.13
C MET A 388 6.68 15.20 1.49
N ILE A 389 5.37 15.14 1.76
CA ILE A 389 4.85 14.56 3.01
C ILE A 389 5.27 13.09 3.10
N SER A 390 5.07 12.31 2.03
CA SER A 390 5.43 10.90 2.01
C SER A 390 6.94 10.69 2.17
N PHE A 391 7.77 11.43 1.46
CA PHE A 391 9.22 11.33 1.52
C PHE A 391 9.77 11.69 2.91
N LEU A 392 9.29 12.80 3.49
CA LEU A 392 9.67 13.19 4.85
C LEU A 392 9.27 12.11 5.86
N ARG A 393 8.03 11.59 5.76
CA ARG A 393 7.51 10.59 6.68
C ARG A 393 8.26 9.26 6.56
N THR A 394 8.38 8.72 5.34
CA THR A 394 8.82 7.34 5.14
C THR A 394 10.33 7.19 5.02
N LEU A 395 11.06 8.25 4.72
CA LEU A 395 12.52 8.21 4.60
C LEU A 395 13.20 9.13 5.60
N VAL A 396 13.05 10.45 5.47
CA VAL A 396 13.88 11.42 6.19
C VAL A 396 13.73 11.30 7.71
N PHE A 397 12.51 11.32 8.20
CA PHE A 397 12.27 11.26 9.65
C PHE A 397 12.56 9.88 10.23
N GLN A 398 12.27 8.81 9.48
CA GLN A 398 12.60 7.45 9.90
C GLN A 398 14.11 7.24 9.96
N LEU A 399 14.86 7.67 8.94
CA LEU A 399 16.33 7.63 8.94
C LEU A 399 16.93 8.41 10.10
N ALA A 400 16.50 9.65 10.25
CA ALA A 400 17.03 10.51 11.33
C ALA A 400 16.75 9.89 12.71
N ALA A 401 15.53 9.43 12.94
CA ALA A 401 15.14 8.88 14.23
C ALA A 401 15.86 7.55 14.53
N VAL A 402 15.92 6.59 13.57
CA VAL A 402 16.55 5.28 13.79
C VAL A 402 18.07 5.36 13.96
N LEU A 403 18.70 6.41 13.45
CA LEU A 403 20.15 6.64 13.63
C LEU A 403 20.46 7.42 14.89
N LEU A 404 19.62 8.38 15.31
CA LEU A 404 19.91 9.30 16.42
C LEU A 404 19.36 8.80 17.77
N PHE A 405 18.14 8.26 17.82
CA PHE A 405 17.51 7.86 19.07
C PHE A 405 18.23 6.73 19.81
N PRO A 406 18.74 5.68 19.12
CA PRO A 406 19.49 4.62 19.78
C PRO A 406 20.81 5.11 20.44
N LEU A 407 21.33 6.24 20.03
CA LEU A 407 22.51 6.84 20.69
C LEU A 407 22.22 7.36 22.10
N ILE A 408 20.94 7.62 22.42
CA ILE A 408 20.48 8.18 23.68
C ILE A 408 19.79 7.12 24.55
N TRP A 409 18.93 6.28 23.93
CA TRP A 409 18.05 5.32 24.61
C TRP A 409 18.31 3.87 24.21
N GLU A 410 19.44 3.57 23.55
CA GLU A 410 19.84 2.23 23.13
C GLU A 410 18.70 1.49 22.39
N LEU A 411 18.30 0.29 22.85
CA LEU A 411 17.24 -0.51 22.21
C LEU A 411 15.88 0.21 22.22
N ASP A 412 15.50 0.84 23.32
CA ASP A 412 14.25 1.61 23.40
C ASP A 412 14.24 2.79 22.41
N GLY A 413 15.43 3.35 22.11
CA GLY A 413 15.59 4.36 21.07
C GLY A 413 15.16 3.86 19.67
N ILE A 414 15.32 2.58 19.37
CA ILE A 414 14.87 2.00 18.10
C ILE A 414 13.34 1.95 18.06
N TRP A 415 12.69 1.52 19.14
CA TRP A 415 11.22 1.50 19.22
C TRP A 415 10.62 2.90 19.22
N LEU A 416 11.21 3.81 19.97
CA LEU A 416 10.81 5.22 20.02
C LEU A 416 11.04 5.96 18.70
N SER A 417 11.99 5.51 17.86
CA SER A 417 12.28 6.17 16.59
C SER A 417 11.08 6.13 15.64
N ILE A 418 10.29 5.05 15.65
CA ILE A 418 9.07 4.93 14.84
C ILE A 418 8.05 5.97 15.30
N VAL A 419 7.83 6.09 16.60
CA VAL A 419 6.91 7.07 17.18
C VAL A 419 7.39 8.50 16.89
N GLY A 420 8.68 8.76 17.12
CA GLY A 420 9.28 10.08 16.88
C GLY A 420 9.18 10.52 15.42
N ALA A 421 9.41 9.60 14.48
CA ALA A 421 9.24 9.87 13.05
C ALA A 421 7.78 10.21 12.69
N GLU A 422 6.79 9.50 13.26
CA GLU A 422 5.38 9.81 13.02
C GLU A 422 4.96 11.16 13.65
N VAL A 423 5.48 11.52 14.81
CA VAL A 423 5.25 12.86 15.43
C VAL A 423 5.84 13.97 14.56
N MET A 424 7.05 13.79 14.03
CA MET A 424 7.63 14.77 13.09
C MET A 424 6.81 14.84 11.80
N SER A 425 6.33 13.71 11.32
CA SER A 425 5.51 13.63 10.12
C SER A 425 4.15 14.32 10.24
N ILE A 426 3.43 14.11 11.34
CA ILE A 426 2.15 14.81 11.55
C ILE A 426 2.38 16.32 11.67
N THR A 427 3.46 16.74 12.31
CA THR A 427 3.82 18.16 12.41
C THR A 427 4.03 18.76 11.01
N ALA A 428 4.84 18.12 10.16
CA ALA A 428 5.04 18.55 8.78
C ALA A 428 3.72 18.56 7.98
N THR A 429 2.90 17.53 8.13
CA THR A 429 1.60 17.42 7.46
C THR A 429 0.66 18.56 7.84
N VAL A 430 0.58 18.89 9.13
CA VAL A 430 -0.23 20.01 9.64
C VAL A 430 0.28 21.35 9.08
N LEU A 431 1.60 21.54 9.04
CA LEU A 431 2.19 22.76 8.46
C LEU A 431 1.83 22.90 6.97
N PHE A 432 1.89 21.82 6.18
CA PHE A 432 1.45 21.85 4.79
C PHE A 432 -0.06 22.12 4.66
N LEU A 433 -0.90 21.50 5.49
CA LEU A 433 -2.34 21.74 5.49
C LEU A 433 -2.65 23.22 5.81
N ILE A 434 -2.01 23.81 6.82
CA ILE A 434 -2.21 25.22 7.17
C ILE A 434 -1.69 26.14 6.04
N GLY A 435 -0.47 25.90 5.57
CA GLY A 435 0.19 26.73 4.55
C GLY A 435 -0.54 26.75 3.19
N LYS A 436 -1.17 25.62 2.81
CA LYS A 436 -1.87 25.48 1.53
C LYS A 436 -3.36 25.80 1.61
N ARG A 437 -3.92 26.05 2.80
CA ARG A 437 -5.35 26.27 3.02
C ARG A 437 -5.92 27.38 2.15
N LYS A 438 -5.24 28.52 2.06
CA LYS A 438 -5.69 29.66 1.23
C LYS A 438 -5.69 29.35 -0.27
N ARG A 439 -4.78 28.49 -0.72
CA ARG A 439 -4.65 28.10 -2.13
C ARG A 439 -5.79 27.21 -2.61
N TYR A 440 -6.24 26.29 -1.77
CA TYR A 440 -7.24 25.27 -2.13
C TYR A 440 -8.63 25.52 -1.54
N GLY A 441 -8.78 26.46 -0.60
CA GLY A 441 -10.06 26.89 -0.05
C GLY A 441 -10.74 25.92 0.92
N TYR A 442 -9.98 24.97 1.50
CA TYR A 442 -10.50 24.05 2.52
C TYR A 442 -10.33 24.57 3.95
#